data_e022ce0416625e6da4b8d04f4783a3c8
#
_entry.id   e022ce0416625e6da4b8d04f4783a3c8
#
_cell.length_a   1.000
_cell.length_b   1.000
_cell.length_c   1.000
_cell.angle_alpha   90.00
_cell.angle_beta   90.00
_cell.angle_gamma   90.00
#
_symmetry.space_group_name_H-M   'P 1'
#
loop_
_entity.id
_entity.type
_entity.pdbx_description
1 polymer ?
#
loop_
_entity_poly.entity_id
_entity_poly.type
_entity_poly.pdbx_seq_one_letter_code
_entity_poly.pdbx_strand_id
1 'polypeptide(L)'
;MGWDVRGTRRRSVVLGAAVALAVLAGCSWGTPDAARPAATPSATPTPEPLTAAVRTDVAPATVVAGDAPAVALATSVALLAAAPVVVLAPLDDVAASLTAASAAVALGAPVLPTAAGADVATELARLGTTHALVVGDPGTDLQLPGVTLVPVPAGADGAVLARATGHRFGEPTPVAPGQEQAVVATLVGPEPAVLLAAGADAAGGGPDAGTSSPTAGPTGGDATTSTSAEDPTALPPTGPVVATGVLALTDGSPALAATATLRALGVGLLDVPGGDPRSTSTVVQAVAQAAPTAVLAYGETFGTPERLASRVATARTGVELPGGGQLVFPSVPEQPGKKYVALYGTPGSSALGVLGEQDVPSTIVRAEQHAAPYRDLTTDTVVPAVEIIATIASSGAEADGSYSRKRPVEDLRPLVEAAGAAGQYVVLDLQPGRQDFVTQAQLYAELLALPHVGLALDPEWRLAPDQVHLRQIGSVGIDEVNATAAWLAQLTRERGLPQKMLVLHQFSLRMIGERERLDTSHDEIALLIHVDGQGSQPAKAGTWQALRAGAPPVHWGWKNFYDEDVPMLDPAQTYQVQPVPDLVTYQ
;
A
#
# COMPACT_ATOMS: atom_id res chain seq x y z
N MET A 1 44.94 -32.09 -25.39
CA MET A 1 45.45 -32.53 -24.09
C MET A 1 44.28 -32.50 -23.14
N GLY A 2 43.70 -33.68 -22.89
CA GLY A 2 42.57 -33.87 -22.01
C GLY A 2 42.98 -34.04 -20.56
N TRP A 3 42.11 -33.68 -19.67
CA TRP A 3 42.05 -34.25 -18.32
C TRP A 3 40.58 -34.46 -17.92
N ASP A 4 40.33 -35.71 -17.69
CA ASP A 4 39.13 -36.35 -17.21
C ASP A 4 39.07 -36.23 -15.67
N VAL A 5 37.95 -35.86 -15.08
CA VAL A 5 37.70 -36.03 -13.64
C VAL A 5 36.30 -36.58 -13.39
N ARG A 6 36.36 -37.78 -12.87
CA ARG A 6 35.28 -38.72 -12.52
C ARG A 6 34.35 -38.20 -11.41
N GLY A 7 33.12 -38.62 -11.54
CA GLY A 7 32.06 -38.42 -10.55
C GLY A 7 32.18 -39.28 -9.28
N THR A 8 31.50 -38.84 -8.25
CA THR A 8 31.13 -39.67 -7.10
C THR A 8 29.64 -39.50 -6.77
N ARG A 9 28.93 -40.59 -7.04
CA ARG A 9 27.54 -40.80 -6.57
C ARG A 9 27.60 -41.15 -5.08
N ARG A 10 26.84 -40.44 -4.24
CA ARG A 10 26.48 -40.92 -2.89
C ARG A 10 25.08 -41.54 -2.93
N ARG A 11 25.04 -42.81 -2.53
CA ARG A 11 23.84 -43.61 -2.32
C ARG A 11 23.24 -43.29 -0.94
N SER A 12 21.94 -43.03 -0.90
CA SER A 12 21.16 -42.96 0.34
C SER A 12 20.76 -44.37 0.78
N VAL A 13 21.04 -44.69 2.02
CA VAL A 13 20.64 -45.94 2.68
C VAL A 13 19.30 -45.71 3.39
N VAL A 14 18.32 -46.51 3.06
CA VAL A 14 17.04 -46.61 3.74
C VAL A 14 17.16 -47.69 4.82
N LEU A 15 16.95 -47.32 6.10
CA LEU A 15 16.90 -48.28 7.21
C LEU A 15 15.42 -48.55 7.52
N GLY A 16 14.95 -49.77 7.24
CA GLY A 16 13.65 -50.28 7.69
C GLY A 16 13.79 -50.89 9.09
N ALA A 17 12.86 -50.54 9.99
CA ALA A 17 12.71 -51.20 11.27
C ALA A 17 11.55 -52.19 11.22
N ALA A 18 11.84 -53.46 11.41
CA ALA A 18 10.88 -54.54 11.54
C ALA A 18 10.43 -54.68 13.01
N VAL A 19 9.11 -54.76 13.20
CA VAL A 19 8.48 -55.08 14.51
C VAL A 19 8.29 -56.58 14.57
N ALA A 20 8.91 -57.21 15.56
CA ALA A 20 8.72 -58.63 15.86
C ALA A 20 7.58 -58.82 16.91
N LEU A 21 6.59 -59.62 16.52
CA LEU A 21 5.55 -60.13 17.43
C LEU A 21 6.14 -61.33 18.22
N ALA A 22 6.06 -61.26 19.55
CA ALA A 22 6.25 -62.44 20.38
C ALA A 22 4.95 -62.80 21.09
N VAL A 23 4.41 -63.95 20.76
CA VAL A 23 3.32 -64.61 21.45
C VAL A 23 3.94 -65.53 22.51
N LEU A 24 3.55 -65.39 23.77
CA LEU A 24 3.75 -66.42 24.82
C LEU A 24 2.46 -66.65 25.58
N ALA A 25 1.95 -67.85 25.44
CA ALA A 25 0.88 -68.43 26.23
C ALA A 25 1.44 -69.00 27.54
N GLY A 26 0.70 -68.92 28.61
CA GLY A 26 1.03 -69.76 29.77
C GLY A 26 0.36 -69.39 31.07
N CYS A 27 -0.73 -70.11 31.38
CA CYS A 27 -1.16 -70.69 32.64
C CYS A 27 -1.62 -69.80 33.84
N SER A 28 -2.86 -70.03 34.12
CA SER A 28 -3.66 -69.71 35.31
C SER A 28 -3.03 -70.14 36.66
N TRP A 29 -3.18 -69.32 37.70
CA TRP A 29 -3.41 -69.79 39.09
C TRP A 29 -4.17 -68.71 39.86
N GLY A 30 -5.15 -69.10 40.53
CA GLY A 30 -6.08 -68.72 41.57
C GLY A 30 -6.06 -67.31 42.20
N THR A 31 -7.26 -66.86 42.37
CA THR A 31 -7.75 -65.66 43.06
C THR A 31 -7.24 -65.45 44.50
N PRO A 32 -7.18 -64.18 44.96
CA PRO A 32 -8.26 -63.71 45.81
C PRO A 32 -8.85 -62.34 45.46
N ASP A 33 -10.08 -62.19 45.92
CA ASP A 33 -10.96 -61.05 45.89
C ASP A 33 -10.21 -59.70 46.12
N ALA A 34 -10.19 -58.87 45.09
CA ALA A 34 -9.70 -57.50 45.22
C ALA A 34 -10.84 -56.52 44.87
N ALA A 35 -11.07 -55.64 45.79
CA ALA A 35 -12.07 -54.60 45.78
C ALA A 35 -12.20 -53.90 44.44
N ARG A 36 -13.43 -53.71 43.99
CA ARG A 36 -13.86 -52.96 42.81
C ARG A 36 -13.30 -51.54 42.89
N PRO A 37 -12.48 -51.05 41.94
CA PRO A 37 -12.04 -49.69 41.97
C PRO A 37 -13.25 -48.75 41.83
N ALA A 38 -13.32 -47.76 42.70
CA ALA A 38 -14.30 -46.69 42.60
C ALA A 38 -14.19 -46.04 41.20
N ALA A 39 -15.32 -45.90 40.50
CA ALA A 39 -15.40 -45.20 39.23
C ALA A 39 -14.81 -43.80 39.41
N THR A 40 -13.72 -43.52 38.70
CA THR A 40 -13.18 -42.18 38.56
C THR A 40 -14.31 -41.31 38.00
N PRO A 41 -14.61 -40.13 38.57
CA PRO A 41 -15.60 -39.25 38.01
C PRO A 41 -15.16 -38.91 36.59
N SER A 42 -16.04 -39.19 35.63
CA SER A 42 -15.87 -38.80 34.21
C SER A 42 -15.70 -37.29 34.20
N ALA A 43 -14.53 -36.79 33.78
CA ALA A 43 -14.33 -35.37 33.63
C ALA A 43 -15.40 -34.85 32.67
N THR A 44 -16.19 -33.90 33.09
CA THR A 44 -17.13 -33.18 32.24
C THR A 44 -16.32 -32.61 31.08
N PRO A 45 -16.68 -32.87 29.81
CA PRO A 45 -15.93 -32.33 28.67
C PRO A 45 -15.93 -30.80 28.77
N THR A 46 -14.75 -30.21 28.75
CA THR A 46 -14.60 -28.75 28.65
C THR A 46 -15.29 -28.31 27.36
N PRO A 47 -16.22 -27.35 27.38
CA PRO A 47 -16.88 -26.88 26.20
C PRO A 47 -15.84 -26.37 25.18
N GLU A 48 -16.00 -26.72 23.92
CA GLU A 48 -15.14 -26.21 22.84
C GLU A 48 -15.30 -24.69 22.73
N PRO A 49 -14.18 -23.93 22.59
CA PRO A 49 -14.26 -22.46 22.48
C PRO A 49 -15.04 -22.04 21.23
N LEU A 50 -15.87 -21.04 21.36
CA LEU A 50 -16.54 -20.39 20.24
C LEU A 50 -15.52 -19.55 19.47
N THR A 51 -15.22 -19.94 18.23
CA THR A 51 -14.17 -19.30 17.43
C THR A 51 -14.77 -18.74 16.16
N ALA A 52 -14.46 -17.50 15.81
CA ALA A 52 -14.83 -16.91 14.53
C ALA A 52 -14.10 -17.62 13.37
N ALA A 53 -14.71 -17.67 12.20
CA ALA A 53 -14.12 -18.24 10.98
C ALA A 53 -13.86 -17.12 9.97
N VAL A 54 -12.60 -17.00 9.56
CA VAL A 54 -12.18 -16.10 8.49
C VAL A 54 -12.59 -16.69 7.13
N ARG A 55 -12.96 -15.83 6.19
CA ARG A 55 -13.25 -16.23 4.81
C ARG A 55 -11.99 -16.76 4.12
N THR A 56 -12.14 -17.78 3.34
CA THR A 56 -11.06 -18.33 2.50
C THR A 56 -11.00 -17.68 1.11
N ASP A 57 -12.04 -16.94 0.74
CA ASP A 57 -12.25 -16.27 -0.55
C ASP A 57 -12.23 -14.75 -0.43
N VAL A 58 -11.35 -14.21 0.42
CA VAL A 58 -11.17 -12.76 0.54
C VAL A 58 -10.73 -12.18 -0.81
N ALA A 59 -11.41 -11.14 -1.28
CA ALA A 59 -11.07 -10.49 -2.54
C ALA A 59 -9.63 -9.92 -2.50
N PRO A 60 -8.87 -9.98 -3.61
CA PRO A 60 -7.50 -9.47 -3.67
C PRO A 60 -7.37 -8.00 -3.26
N ALA A 61 -8.39 -7.18 -3.53
CA ALA A 61 -8.49 -5.80 -3.07
C ALA A 61 -9.94 -5.45 -2.78
N THR A 62 -10.18 -4.76 -1.69
CA THR A 62 -11.48 -4.20 -1.31
C THR A 62 -11.26 -2.78 -0.85
N VAL A 63 -12.03 -1.83 -1.40
CA VAL A 63 -12.06 -0.45 -0.92
C VAL A 63 -13.32 -0.27 -0.09
N VAL A 64 -13.15 0.19 1.13
CA VAL A 64 -14.20 0.41 2.12
C VAL A 64 -14.28 1.90 2.41
N ALA A 65 -15.42 2.50 2.13
CA ALA A 65 -15.71 3.90 2.41
C ALA A 65 -17.13 4.06 2.92
N GLY A 66 -17.41 5.15 3.61
CA GLY A 66 -18.73 5.44 4.16
C GLY A 66 -18.67 5.88 5.62
N ASP A 67 -19.82 5.87 6.28
CA ASP A 67 -19.91 6.15 7.71
C ASP A 67 -19.40 4.98 8.58
N ALA A 68 -19.20 5.22 9.86
CA ALA A 68 -18.65 4.21 10.76
C ALA A 68 -19.45 2.90 10.81
N PRO A 69 -20.79 2.90 10.83
CA PRO A 69 -21.61 1.68 10.73
C PRO A 69 -21.38 0.90 9.44
N ALA A 70 -21.40 1.57 8.28
CA ALA A 70 -21.19 0.94 6.98
C ALA A 70 -19.78 0.33 6.88
N VAL A 71 -18.76 1.04 7.34
CA VAL A 71 -17.38 0.58 7.37
C VAL A 71 -17.20 -0.64 8.27
N ALA A 72 -17.82 -0.66 9.45
CA ALA A 72 -17.76 -1.81 10.36
C ALA A 72 -18.41 -3.06 9.74
N LEU A 73 -19.61 -2.91 9.15
CA LEU A 73 -20.31 -3.99 8.47
C LEU A 73 -19.54 -4.52 7.26
N ALA A 74 -19.05 -3.61 6.40
CA ALA A 74 -18.27 -3.98 5.23
C ALA A 74 -16.99 -4.77 5.60
N THR A 75 -16.33 -4.39 6.70
CA THR A 75 -15.16 -5.11 7.22
C THR A 75 -15.51 -6.53 7.65
N SER A 76 -16.61 -6.68 8.38
CA SER A 76 -17.13 -7.99 8.80
C SER A 76 -17.45 -8.88 7.58
N VAL A 77 -18.21 -8.35 6.64
CA VAL A 77 -18.59 -9.05 5.40
C VAL A 77 -17.37 -9.47 4.58
N ALA A 78 -16.35 -8.61 4.50
CA ALA A 78 -15.14 -8.90 3.72
C ALA A 78 -14.28 -10.00 4.34
N LEU A 79 -14.20 -10.08 5.67
CA LEU A 79 -13.23 -10.94 6.36
C LEU A 79 -13.82 -12.19 6.99
N LEU A 80 -15.08 -12.16 7.44
CA LEU A 80 -15.64 -13.23 8.27
C LEU A 80 -16.66 -14.09 7.55
N ALA A 81 -16.49 -15.39 7.64
CA ALA A 81 -17.47 -16.39 7.23
C ALA A 81 -18.47 -16.70 8.36
N ALA A 82 -18.02 -16.69 9.62
CA ALA A 82 -18.84 -16.89 10.80
C ALA A 82 -18.23 -16.17 12.01
N ALA A 83 -19.07 -15.74 12.95
CA ALA A 83 -18.68 -15.20 14.24
C ALA A 83 -19.76 -15.53 15.29
N PRO A 84 -19.63 -16.65 16.02
CA PRO A 84 -20.58 -17.02 17.07
C PRO A 84 -20.68 -15.98 18.18
N VAL A 85 -19.59 -15.23 18.42
CA VAL A 85 -19.53 -14.12 19.36
C VAL A 85 -19.22 -12.83 18.61
N VAL A 86 -19.91 -11.75 18.93
CA VAL A 86 -19.66 -10.39 18.40
C VAL A 86 -19.63 -9.38 19.54
N VAL A 87 -19.03 -8.22 19.30
CA VAL A 87 -19.07 -7.06 20.20
C VAL A 87 -19.95 -5.99 19.55
N LEU A 88 -20.98 -5.54 20.26
CA LEU A 88 -21.88 -4.47 19.81
C LEU A 88 -21.58 -3.21 20.61
N ALA A 89 -21.44 -2.07 19.93
CA ALA A 89 -21.18 -0.77 20.56
C ALA A 89 -21.88 0.38 19.81
N PRO A 90 -22.32 1.44 20.49
CA PRO A 90 -22.68 2.70 19.86
C PRO A 90 -21.39 3.35 19.33
N LEU A 91 -21.22 3.41 17.99
CA LEU A 91 -19.97 3.82 17.35
C LEU A 91 -19.72 5.33 17.40
N ASP A 92 -20.69 6.11 17.81
CA ASP A 92 -20.63 7.55 18.11
C ASP A 92 -20.18 7.84 19.56
N ASP A 93 -20.16 6.83 20.43
CA ASP A 93 -19.61 6.93 21.80
C ASP A 93 -18.15 6.43 21.82
N VAL A 94 -17.22 7.34 22.04
CA VAL A 94 -15.78 7.06 22.07
C VAL A 94 -15.43 6.09 23.21
N ALA A 95 -16.01 6.27 24.41
CA ALA A 95 -15.70 5.40 25.53
C ALA A 95 -16.22 3.96 25.31
N ALA A 96 -17.41 3.82 24.74
CA ALA A 96 -17.94 2.53 24.33
C ALA A 96 -17.10 1.89 23.23
N SER A 97 -16.71 2.64 22.20
CA SER A 97 -15.88 2.15 21.10
C SER A 97 -14.49 1.67 21.55
N LEU A 98 -13.83 2.38 22.47
CA LEU A 98 -12.54 1.97 23.04
C LEU A 98 -12.67 0.71 23.91
N THR A 99 -13.72 0.63 24.74
CA THR A 99 -14.04 -0.57 25.53
C THR A 99 -14.31 -1.77 24.62
N ALA A 100 -15.11 -1.56 23.57
CA ALA A 100 -15.43 -2.58 22.56
C ALA A 100 -14.16 -3.07 21.84
N ALA A 101 -13.24 -2.15 21.50
CA ALA A 101 -11.97 -2.51 20.87
C ALA A 101 -11.11 -3.42 21.74
N SER A 102 -10.95 -3.09 23.03
CA SER A 102 -10.22 -3.94 23.98
C SER A 102 -10.86 -5.33 24.11
N ALA A 103 -12.20 -5.38 24.25
CA ALA A 103 -12.94 -6.63 24.34
C ALA A 103 -12.86 -7.47 23.07
N ALA A 104 -13.01 -6.85 21.89
CA ALA A 104 -12.98 -7.53 20.59
C ALA A 104 -11.64 -8.23 20.35
N VAL A 105 -10.51 -7.57 20.69
CA VAL A 105 -9.17 -8.15 20.54
C VAL A 105 -8.98 -9.34 21.47
N ALA A 106 -9.48 -9.30 22.70
CA ALA A 106 -9.43 -10.42 23.62
C ALA A 106 -10.28 -11.62 23.14
N LEU A 107 -11.46 -11.33 22.58
CA LEU A 107 -12.44 -12.34 22.13
C LEU A 107 -12.13 -12.93 20.75
N GLY A 108 -11.30 -12.28 19.92
CA GLY A 108 -11.16 -12.62 18.51
C GLY A 108 -12.47 -12.38 17.72
N ALA A 109 -13.22 -11.33 18.06
CA ALA A 109 -14.58 -11.08 17.57
C ALA A 109 -14.71 -9.73 16.86
N PRO A 110 -15.62 -9.57 15.87
CA PRO A 110 -15.85 -8.29 15.22
C PRO A 110 -16.58 -7.30 16.12
N VAL A 111 -16.31 -5.99 15.89
CA VAL A 111 -17.09 -4.88 16.45
C VAL A 111 -18.11 -4.43 15.44
N LEU A 112 -19.38 -4.45 15.82
CA LEU A 112 -20.51 -4.03 14.99
C LEU A 112 -21.34 -2.96 15.72
N PRO A 113 -22.11 -2.12 15.01
CA PRO A 113 -22.92 -1.08 15.65
C PRO A 113 -24.09 -1.69 16.44
N THR A 114 -24.46 -1.06 17.58
CA THR A 114 -25.67 -1.41 18.36
C THR A 114 -26.94 -0.90 17.73
N ALA A 115 -26.87 0.14 16.86
CA ALA A 115 -28.04 0.62 16.16
C ALA A 115 -28.63 -0.49 15.29
N ALA A 116 -29.73 -1.07 15.75
CA ALA A 116 -30.39 -2.22 15.14
C ALA A 116 -31.10 -1.83 13.84
N GLY A 117 -30.33 -1.46 12.82
CA GLY A 117 -30.82 -1.43 11.45
C GLY A 117 -30.99 -2.85 10.92
N ALA A 118 -31.83 -3.03 9.90
CA ALA A 118 -32.01 -4.32 9.23
C ALA A 118 -30.68 -4.97 8.79
N ASP A 119 -29.67 -4.16 8.51
CA ASP A 119 -28.35 -4.60 8.04
C ASP A 119 -27.52 -5.30 9.14
N VAL A 120 -27.57 -4.82 10.40
CA VAL A 120 -26.89 -5.47 11.53
C VAL A 120 -27.54 -6.82 11.82
N ALA A 121 -28.87 -6.89 11.89
CA ALA A 121 -29.58 -8.15 12.12
C ALA A 121 -29.28 -9.18 11.00
N THR A 122 -29.20 -8.73 9.76
CA THR A 122 -28.84 -9.54 8.60
C THR A 122 -27.41 -10.08 8.73
N GLU A 123 -26.47 -9.21 9.15
CA GLU A 123 -25.08 -9.61 9.35
C GLU A 123 -24.92 -10.61 10.51
N LEU A 124 -25.58 -10.39 11.65
CA LEU A 124 -25.57 -11.34 12.78
C LEU A 124 -26.13 -12.70 12.38
N ALA A 125 -27.20 -12.73 11.59
CA ALA A 125 -27.75 -13.97 11.05
C ALA A 125 -26.79 -14.65 10.09
N ARG A 126 -26.11 -13.90 9.19
CA ARG A 126 -25.09 -14.41 8.26
C ARG A 126 -23.91 -15.03 9.00
N LEU A 127 -23.46 -14.38 10.09
CA LEU A 127 -22.35 -14.83 10.93
C LEU A 127 -22.70 -16.04 11.82
N GLY A 128 -23.98 -16.38 11.95
CA GLY A 128 -24.44 -17.42 12.88
C GLY A 128 -24.22 -17.02 14.35
N THR A 129 -24.37 -15.74 14.65
CA THR A 129 -24.11 -15.18 15.99
C THR A 129 -25.09 -15.74 17.03
N THR A 130 -24.58 -16.26 18.13
CA THR A 130 -25.33 -16.79 19.25
C THR A 130 -25.16 -15.97 20.55
N HIS A 131 -24.07 -15.20 20.65
CA HIS A 131 -23.76 -14.37 21.81
C HIS A 131 -23.25 -13.00 21.36
N ALA A 132 -23.60 -11.97 22.11
CA ALA A 132 -23.11 -10.61 21.88
C ALA A 132 -22.68 -9.96 23.20
N LEU A 133 -21.46 -9.43 23.24
CA LEU A 133 -21.03 -8.48 24.27
C LEU A 133 -21.58 -7.11 23.88
N VAL A 134 -22.46 -6.54 24.68
CA VAL A 134 -23.09 -5.23 24.40
C VAL A 134 -22.41 -4.18 25.28
N VAL A 135 -21.66 -3.28 24.65
CA VAL A 135 -20.91 -2.23 25.35
C VAL A 135 -21.69 -0.92 25.34
N GLY A 136 -21.79 -0.31 26.51
CA GLY A 136 -22.54 0.94 26.68
C GLY A 136 -24.05 0.72 26.82
N ASP A 137 -24.82 1.78 26.60
CA ASP A 137 -26.29 1.69 26.61
C ASP A 137 -26.81 1.31 25.22
N PRO A 138 -27.37 0.10 25.05
CA PRO A 138 -27.89 -0.32 23.74
C PRO A 138 -29.21 0.38 23.35
N GLY A 139 -29.73 1.24 24.21
CA GLY A 139 -31.11 1.75 24.09
C GLY A 139 -32.17 0.69 24.42
N THR A 140 -33.41 1.10 24.54
CA THR A 140 -34.53 0.20 24.93
C THR A 140 -34.98 -0.75 23.81
N ASP A 141 -34.50 -0.58 22.59
CA ASP A 141 -35.05 -1.23 21.38
C ASP A 141 -34.15 -2.36 20.81
N LEU A 142 -33.01 -2.67 21.43
CA LEU A 142 -32.15 -3.75 20.94
C LEU A 142 -32.80 -5.13 21.22
N GLN A 143 -33.52 -5.64 20.24
CA GLN A 143 -34.10 -6.99 20.25
C GLN A 143 -33.38 -7.87 19.24
N LEU A 144 -32.62 -8.84 19.71
CA LEU A 144 -31.88 -9.82 18.89
C LEU A 144 -32.36 -11.25 19.23
N PRO A 145 -33.47 -11.71 18.62
CA PRO A 145 -34.02 -13.03 18.92
C PRO A 145 -33.00 -14.15 18.68
N GLY A 146 -32.80 -15.00 19.68
CA GLY A 146 -31.84 -16.13 19.59
C GLY A 146 -30.38 -15.76 19.90
N VAL A 147 -30.09 -14.52 20.24
CA VAL A 147 -28.73 -14.07 20.66
C VAL A 147 -28.75 -13.79 22.16
N THR A 148 -27.82 -14.40 22.90
CA THR A 148 -27.60 -14.10 24.32
C THR A 148 -26.80 -12.80 24.44
N LEU A 149 -27.33 -11.83 25.18
CA LEU A 149 -26.69 -10.52 25.36
C LEU A 149 -25.99 -10.45 26.72
N VAL A 150 -24.73 -10.06 26.71
CA VAL A 150 -23.92 -9.81 27.92
C VAL A 150 -23.59 -8.32 27.98
N PRO A 151 -24.22 -7.53 28.88
CA PRO A 151 -24.00 -6.09 28.94
C PRO A 151 -22.71 -5.74 29.69
N VAL A 152 -22.00 -4.71 29.20
CA VAL A 152 -20.80 -4.12 29.80
C VAL A 152 -20.89 -2.59 29.68
N PRO A 153 -20.65 -1.81 30.75
CA PRO A 153 -20.69 -0.37 30.68
C PRO A 153 -19.56 0.18 29.78
N ALA A 154 -19.81 1.33 29.12
CA ALA A 154 -18.76 2.11 28.50
C ALA A 154 -17.71 2.54 29.52
N GLY A 155 -16.42 2.50 29.19
CA GLY A 155 -15.33 2.79 30.12
C GLY A 155 -15.11 1.71 31.20
N ALA A 156 -15.59 0.48 30.98
CA ALA A 156 -15.40 -0.63 31.90
C ALA A 156 -13.91 -0.89 32.16
N ASP A 157 -13.58 -1.18 33.40
CA ASP A 157 -12.24 -1.59 33.80
C ASP A 157 -11.92 -3.05 33.42
N GLY A 158 -10.65 -3.44 33.57
CA GLY A 158 -10.20 -4.79 33.23
C GLY A 158 -10.86 -5.91 34.06
N ALA A 159 -11.32 -5.63 35.26
CA ALA A 159 -11.98 -6.63 36.09
C ALA A 159 -13.42 -6.91 35.64
N VAL A 160 -14.12 -5.86 35.20
CA VAL A 160 -15.46 -5.97 34.61
C VAL A 160 -15.39 -6.71 33.27
N LEU A 161 -14.43 -6.32 32.40
CA LEU A 161 -14.21 -6.98 31.12
C LEU A 161 -13.82 -8.46 31.30
N ALA A 162 -12.91 -8.77 32.25
CA ALA A 162 -12.48 -10.14 32.50
C ALA A 162 -13.63 -11.04 32.98
N ARG A 163 -14.53 -10.50 33.82
CA ARG A 163 -15.72 -11.24 34.26
C ARG A 163 -16.69 -11.53 33.12
N ALA A 164 -16.93 -10.54 32.25
CA ALA A 164 -17.86 -10.68 31.14
C ALA A 164 -17.33 -11.56 30.01
N THR A 165 -16.02 -11.54 29.74
CA THR A 165 -15.41 -12.21 28.59
C THR A 165 -14.69 -13.51 28.94
N GLY A 166 -14.34 -13.74 30.18
CA GLY A 166 -13.48 -14.86 30.63
C GLY A 166 -12.00 -14.69 30.25
N HIS A 167 -11.61 -13.56 29.63
CA HIS A 167 -10.23 -13.25 29.20
C HIS A 167 -9.53 -12.33 30.20
N ARG A 168 -8.20 -12.31 30.16
CA ARG A 168 -7.38 -11.35 30.89
C ARG A 168 -7.15 -10.10 30.05
N PHE A 169 -6.91 -8.99 30.75
CA PHE A 169 -6.59 -7.70 30.13
C PHE A 169 -5.30 -7.14 30.72
N GLY A 170 -4.57 -6.39 29.92
CA GLY A 170 -3.39 -5.66 30.33
C GLY A 170 -3.73 -4.38 31.10
N GLU A 171 -2.71 -3.57 31.36
CA GLU A 171 -2.86 -2.31 32.10
C GLU A 171 -3.78 -1.31 31.38
N PRO A 172 -4.52 -0.50 32.13
CA PRO A 172 -5.33 0.59 31.57
C PRO A 172 -4.46 1.60 30.82
N THR A 173 -4.89 1.97 29.62
CA THR A 173 -4.21 2.94 28.77
C THR A 173 -5.16 4.11 28.46
N PRO A 174 -4.87 5.32 28.97
CA PRO A 174 -5.65 6.50 28.64
C PRO A 174 -5.40 6.91 27.19
N VAL A 175 -6.46 7.21 26.44
CA VAL A 175 -6.44 7.58 25.02
C VAL A 175 -6.85 9.05 24.89
N ALA A 176 -5.96 9.88 24.39
CA ALA A 176 -6.25 11.31 24.15
C ALA A 176 -7.20 11.48 22.96
N PRO A 177 -8.04 12.53 22.95
CA PRO A 177 -8.89 12.85 21.83
C PRO A 177 -8.10 12.98 20.52
N GLY A 178 -8.59 12.32 19.45
CA GLY A 178 -7.95 12.27 18.13
C GLY A 178 -6.86 11.21 17.99
N GLN A 179 -6.54 10.44 19.04
CA GLN A 179 -5.56 9.35 18.99
C GLN A 179 -6.22 7.95 19.01
N GLU A 180 -7.52 7.88 19.02
CA GLU A 180 -8.28 6.66 19.24
C GLU A 180 -7.90 5.56 18.24
N GLN A 181 -7.94 5.89 16.95
CA GLN A 181 -7.63 4.93 15.89
C GLN A 181 -6.17 4.47 15.93
N ALA A 182 -5.24 5.39 16.16
CA ALA A 182 -3.82 5.08 16.25
C ALA A 182 -3.54 4.12 17.42
N VAL A 183 -4.15 4.36 18.59
CA VAL A 183 -3.97 3.51 19.78
C VAL A 183 -4.65 2.15 19.58
N VAL A 184 -5.89 2.10 19.05
CA VAL A 184 -6.56 0.83 18.75
C VAL A 184 -5.75 0.00 17.76
N ALA A 185 -5.11 0.62 16.77
CA ALA A 185 -4.24 -0.07 15.81
C ALA A 185 -3.02 -0.76 16.48
N THR A 186 -2.64 -0.37 17.69
CA THR A 186 -1.54 -1.02 18.44
C THR A 186 -1.99 -2.19 19.32
N LEU A 187 -3.29 -2.42 19.51
CA LEU A 187 -3.78 -3.52 20.34
C LEU A 187 -3.31 -4.88 19.84
N VAL A 188 -2.92 -5.74 20.76
CA VAL A 188 -2.51 -7.13 20.48
C VAL A 188 -3.10 -8.07 21.53
N GLY A 189 -3.58 -9.22 21.09
CA GLY A 189 -3.99 -10.31 21.98
C GLY A 189 -2.78 -11.09 22.52
N PRO A 190 -2.98 -12.04 23.46
CA PRO A 190 -4.26 -12.42 24.10
C PRO A 190 -4.69 -11.55 25.29
N GLU A 191 -3.83 -10.69 25.81
CA GLU A 191 -4.11 -9.81 26.96
C GLU A 191 -4.01 -8.34 26.53
N PRO A 192 -5.01 -7.81 25.74
CA PRO A 192 -4.95 -6.45 25.25
C PRO A 192 -5.08 -5.43 26.38
N ALA A 193 -4.50 -4.25 26.18
CA ALA A 193 -4.68 -3.12 27.09
C ALA A 193 -6.15 -2.73 27.20
N VAL A 194 -6.57 -2.24 28.35
CA VAL A 194 -7.89 -1.63 28.55
C VAL A 194 -7.82 -0.17 28.13
N LEU A 195 -8.46 0.18 27.01
CA LEU A 195 -8.44 1.53 26.52
C LEU A 195 -9.52 2.39 27.21
N LEU A 196 -9.12 3.54 27.75
CA LEU A 196 -10.00 4.48 28.43
C LEU A 196 -9.91 5.87 27.79
N ALA A 197 -11.04 6.52 27.55
CA ALA A 197 -11.04 7.88 27.06
C ALA A 197 -10.40 8.82 28.09
N ALA A 198 -9.39 9.62 27.70
CA ALA A 198 -8.77 10.58 28.60
C ALA A 198 -9.76 11.70 28.96
N GLY A 199 -9.93 11.95 30.27
CA GLY A 199 -10.90 12.94 30.76
C GLY A 199 -12.23 12.38 31.23
N ALA A 200 -12.47 11.08 31.10
CA ALA A 200 -13.52 10.40 31.86
C ALA A 200 -13.00 10.23 33.31
N ASP A 201 -13.19 11.24 34.12
CA ASP A 201 -12.97 11.12 35.56
C ASP A 201 -13.69 9.88 36.06
N ALA A 202 -13.02 9.11 36.91
CA ALA A 202 -13.56 7.95 37.58
C ALA A 202 -14.81 8.38 38.41
N ALA A 203 -15.95 8.46 37.76
CA ALA A 203 -17.25 8.67 38.38
C ALA A 203 -17.71 7.34 38.96
N GLY A 204 -17.16 6.98 40.11
CA GLY A 204 -17.51 5.72 40.79
C GLY A 204 -16.80 5.49 42.10
N GLY A 205 -16.70 6.49 42.93
CA GLY A 205 -16.11 6.33 44.27
C GLY A 205 -16.53 7.47 45.19
N GLY A 206 -17.81 7.58 45.48
CA GLY A 206 -18.27 8.42 46.59
C GLY A 206 -17.98 7.71 47.93
N PRO A 207 -17.35 8.40 48.90
CA PRO A 207 -17.18 7.83 50.23
C PRO A 207 -18.40 8.15 51.06
N ASP A 208 -19.17 7.14 51.46
CA ASP A 208 -20.00 7.25 52.64
C ASP A 208 -19.72 6.07 53.56
N ALA A 209 -18.80 6.34 54.45
CA ALA A 209 -18.54 5.50 55.60
C ALA A 209 -19.59 5.77 56.68
N GLY A 210 -20.66 5.03 56.65
CA GLY A 210 -21.63 4.92 57.75
C GLY A 210 -21.32 3.67 58.55
N THR A 211 -20.63 3.84 59.68
CA THR A 211 -20.45 2.85 60.70
C THR A 211 -21.75 2.39 61.31
N SER A 212 -22.07 1.09 61.27
CA SER A 212 -22.89 0.42 62.25
C SER A 212 -22.50 -1.06 62.37
N SER A 213 -22.05 -1.43 63.57
CA SER A 213 -21.63 -2.77 63.96
C SER A 213 -22.78 -3.76 64.04
N PRO A 214 -22.50 -5.05 63.89
CA PRO A 214 -23.51 -6.10 63.81
C PRO A 214 -23.87 -6.68 65.17
N THR A 215 -25.15 -7.01 65.35
CA THR A 215 -25.60 -7.90 66.43
C THR A 215 -25.84 -9.29 65.85
N ALA A 216 -25.21 -10.27 66.48
CA ALA A 216 -25.32 -11.66 66.10
C ALA A 216 -26.62 -12.30 66.67
N GLY A 217 -27.17 -13.22 65.87
CA GLY A 217 -28.15 -14.22 66.37
C GLY A 217 -28.26 -15.37 65.35
N PRO A 218 -28.20 -16.62 65.81
CA PRO A 218 -28.12 -17.80 64.98
C PRO A 218 -29.49 -18.44 64.76
N THR A 219 -29.79 -18.94 63.57
CA THR A 219 -30.64 -20.15 63.46
C THR A 219 -30.41 -20.79 62.09
N GLY A 220 -30.25 -22.11 62.13
CA GLY A 220 -30.02 -22.98 61.01
C GLY A 220 -31.26 -23.15 60.09
N GLY A 221 -31.02 -23.68 58.92
CA GLY A 221 -32.05 -24.07 57.98
C GLY A 221 -31.42 -24.60 56.69
N ASP A 222 -31.51 -25.86 56.52
CA ASP A 222 -31.52 -26.71 55.31
C ASP A 222 -30.73 -26.33 54.08
N ALA A 223 -29.79 -27.22 53.77
CA ALA A 223 -29.15 -27.35 52.48
C ALA A 223 -30.15 -27.86 51.44
N THR A 224 -30.68 -27.00 50.63
CA THR A 224 -31.23 -27.36 49.33
C THR A 224 -30.13 -27.17 48.29
N THR A 225 -29.73 -28.27 47.68
CA THR A 225 -28.92 -28.33 46.45
C THR A 225 -29.61 -27.52 45.36
N SER A 226 -29.19 -26.26 45.19
CA SER A 226 -29.51 -25.53 43.97
C SER A 226 -28.49 -25.94 42.90
N THR A 227 -28.95 -26.60 41.86
CA THR A 227 -28.28 -26.67 40.56
C THR A 227 -27.87 -25.24 40.19
N SER A 228 -26.55 -25.02 40.09
CA SER A 228 -26.00 -23.77 39.56
C SER A 228 -26.55 -23.56 38.17
N ALA A 229 -27.54 -22.69 38.04
CA ALA A 229 -27.84 -22.00 36.79
C ALA A 229 -26.56 -21.27 36.38
N GLU A 230 -26.06 -21.50 35.19
CA GLU A 230 -24.97 -20.74 34.60
C GLU A 230 -25.29 -19.26 34.79
N ASP A 231 -24.31 -18.53 35.29
CA ASP A 231 -24.44 -17.08 35.52
C ASP A 231 -24.65 -16.39 34.14
N PRO A 232 -25.82 -15.78 33.85
CA PRO A 232 -26.12 -15.20 32.53
C PRO A 232 -25.30 -13.95 32.23
N THR A 233 -24.27 -13.65 32.99
CA THR A 233 -23.45 -12.43 32.90
C THR A 233 -22.09 -12.65 32.25
N ALA A 234 -21.76 -13.86 31.77
CA ALA A 234 -20.48 -14.16 31.14
C ALA A 234 -20.66 -14.85 29.76
N LEU A 235 -19.75 -14.53 28.83
CA LEU A 235 -19.67 -15.19 27.53
C LEU A 235 -19.06 -16.61 27.69
N PRO A 236 -19.42 -17.56 26.79
CA PRO A 236 -18.69 -18.80 26.64
C PRO A 236 -17.21 -18.56 26.27
N PRO A 237 -16.31 -19.51 26.53
CA PRO A 237 -14.92 -19.38 26.11
C PRO A 237 -14.79 -19.13 24.61
N THR A 238 -13.90 -18.22 24.22
CA THR A 238 -13.57 -17.96 22.81
C THR A 238 -12.11 -18.30 22.52
N GLY A 239 -11.80 -18.54 21.24
CA GLY A 239 -10.45 -18.85 20.77
C GLY A 239 -9.87 -17.75 19.88
N PRO A 240 -8.52 -17.68 19.76
CA PRO A 240 -7.87 -16.71 18.88
C PRO A 240 -8.14 -17.03 17.42
N VAL A 241 -8.24 -15.96 16.61
CA VAL A 241 -8.43 -16.02 15.16
C VAL A 241 -7.37 -15.18 14.46
N VAL A 242 -6.83 -15.65 13.35
CA VAL A 242 -5.85 -14.91 12.56
C VAL A 242 -6.24 -14.95 11.07
N ALA A 243 -6.45 -13.78 10.49
CA ALA A 243 -6.64 -13.62 9.05
C ALA A 243 -5.28 -13.51 8.36
N THR A 244 -4.72 -14.65 7.98
CA THR A 244 -3.40 -14.70 7.33
C THR A 244 -3.42 -14.15 5.92
N GLY A 245 -2.35 -13.45 5.52
CA GLY A 245 -2.20 -12.91 4.17
C GLY A 245 -3.05 -11.67 3.88
N VAL A 246 -3.73 -11.12 4.87
CA VAL A 246 -4.49 -9.87 4.75
C VAL A 246 -3.69 -8.72 5.32
N LEU A 247 -3.68 -7.58 4.60
CA LEU A 247 -3.15 -6.30 5.07
C LEU A 247 -4.26 -5.24 4.96
N ALA A 248 -4.44 -4.44 5.99
CA ALA A 248 -5.31 -3.29 5.94
C ALA A 248 -4.52 -2.01 5.64
N LEU A 249 -5.08 -1.14 4.81
CA LEU A 249 -4.53 0.17 4.45
C LEU A 249 -5.49 1.26 4.88
N THR A 250 -5.00 2.42 5.30
CA THR A 250 -5.86 3.60 5.57
C THR A 250 -5.23 4.87 5.00
N ASP A 251 -6.06 5.76 4.49
CA ASP A 251 -5.66 7.12 4.09
C ASP A 251 -5.82 8.15 5.21
N GLY A 252 -6.10 7.69 6.44
CA GLY A 252 -6.45 8.50 7.59
C GLY A 252 -7.96 8.61 7.84
N SER A 253 -8.79 7.98 6.99
CA SER A 253 -10.25 7.95 7.19
C SER A 253 -10.63 7.25 8.50
N PRO A 254 -11.59 7.78 9.26
CA PRO A 254 -12.03 7.21 10.52
C PRO A 254 -12.63 5.80 10.34
N ALA A 255 -12.08 4.81 11.03
CA ALA A 255 -12.51 3.42 10.93
C ALA A 255 -12.31 2.65 12.25
N LEU A 256 -12.65 3.25 13.41
CA LEU A 256 -12.30 2.73 14.74
C LEU A 256 -12.80 1.30 14.99
N ALA A 257 -14.07 1.01 14.73
CA ALA A 257 -14.66 -0.32 14.90
C ALA A 257 -14.06 -1.34 13.93
N ALA A 258 -13.80 -0.91 12.67
CA ALA A 258 -13.12 -1.73 11.68
C ALA A 258 -11.68 -2.04 12.12
N THR A 259 -10.94 -1.03 12.61
CA THR A 259 -9.58 -1.22 13.16
C THR A 259 -9.59 -2.20 14.33
N ALA A 260 -10.56 -2.11 15.23
CA ALA A 260 -10.74 -3.07 16.33
C ALA A 260 -10.97 -4.50 15.80
N THR A 261 -11.83 -4.66 14.81
CA THR A 261 -12.08 -5.95 14.14
C THR A 261 -10.81 -6.49 13.47
N LEU A 262 -10.06 -5.65 12.76
CA LEU A 262 -8.78 -6.03 12.16
C LEU A 262 -7.80 -6.54 13.21
N ARG A 263 -7.65 -5.81 14.33
CA ARG A 263 -6.76 -6.21 15.41
C ARG A 263 -7.23 -7.49 16.12
N ALA A 264 -8.53 -7.69 16.28
CA ALA A 264 -9.10 -8.93 16.79
C ALA A 264 -8.76 -10.15 15.89
N LEU A 265 -8.62 -9.92 14.58
CA LEU A 265 -8.24 -10.93 13.60
C LEU A 265 -6.73 -10.97 13.31
N GLY A 266 -5.90 -10.27 14.07
CA GLY A 266 -4.45 -10.23 13.89
C GLY A 266 -3.98 -9.51 12.62
N VAL A 267 -4.84 -8.72 11.96
CA VAL A 267 -4.51 -7.95 10.75
C VAL A 267 -3.82 -6.63 11.13
N GLY A 268 -2.67 -6.36 10.48
CA GLY A 268 -1.99 -5.07 10.58
C GLY A 268 -2.69 -3.97 9.79
N LEU A 269 -2.65 -2.74 10.30
CA LEU A 269 -3.12 -1.54 9.61
C LEU A 269 -1.91 -0.67 9.24
N LEU A 270 -1.77 -0.34 7.95
CA LEU A 270 -0.71 0.51 7.40
C LEU A 270 -1.31 1.84 6.96
N ASP A 271 -0.71 2.94 7.43
CA ASP A 271 -1.07 4.28 7.00
C ASP A 271 -0.48 4.58 5.61
N VAL A 272 -1.35 5.03 4.69
CA VAL A 272 -1.03 5.32 3.28
C VAL A 272 -1.63 6.68 2.92
N PRO A 273 -1.03 7.78 3.38
CA PRO A 273 -1.53 9.12 3.09
C PRO A 273 -1.64 9.35 1.58
N GLY A 274 -2.79 9.87 1.13
CA GLY A 274 -3.09 10.07 -0.29
C GLY A 274 -3.52 8.79 -1.04
N GLY A 275 -3.60 7.63 -0.39
CA GLY A 275 -4.23 6.41 -0.92
C GLY A 275 -3.45 5.68 -2.02
N ASP A 276 -2.18 6.00 -2.26
CA ASP A 276 -1.36 5.25 -3.22
C ASP A 276 -0.25 4.46 -2.50
N PRO A 277 -0.31 3.12 -2.46
CA PRO A 277 0.69 2.31 -1.76
C PRO A 277 2.09 2.34 -2.41
N ARG A 278 2.25 3.02 -3.56
CA ARG A 278 3.52 3.22 -4.26
C ARG A 278 4.22 4.53 -3.88
N SER A 279 3.56 5.39 -3.10
CA SER A 279 3.94 6.79 -2.93
C SER A 279 5.27 7.00 -2.19
N THR A 280 5.55 6.22 -1.16
CA THR A 280 6.74 6.38 -0.30
C THR A 280 7.50 5.08 -0.12
N SER A 281 8.80 5.17 0.16
CA SER A 281 9.64 3.99 0.48
C SER A 281 9.10 3.21 1.67
N THR A 282 8.65 3.90 2.72
CA THR A 282 8.12 3.26 3.93
C THR A 282 6.91 2.36 3.59
N VAL A 283 5.98 2.87 2.80
CA VAL A 283 4.78 2.12 2.40
C VAL A 283 5.15 0.97 1.46
N VAL A 284 5.96 1.23 0.43
CA VAL A 284 6.42 0.21 -0.53
C VAL A 284 7.10 -0.96 0.20
N GLN A 285 8.04 -0.67 1.11
CA GLN A 285 8.77 -1.71 1.84
C GLN A 285 7.87 -2.47 2.81
N ALA A 286 6.93 -1.78 3.48
CA ALA A 286 5.96 -2.44 4.36
C ALA A 286 5.03 -3.40 3.59
N VAL A 287 4.52 -2.99 2.42
CA VAL A 287 3.70 -3.85 1.54
C VAL A 287 4.51 -5.02 0.99
N ALA A 288 5.76 -4.78 0.56
CA ALA A 288 6.65 -5.83 0.07
C ALA A 288 6.96 -6.87 1.16
N GLN A 289 7.25 -6.42 2.39
CA GLN A 289 7.51 -7.30 3.53
C GLN A 289 6.29 -8.11 3.95
N ALA A 290 5.12 -7.47 4.01
CA ALA A 290 3.86 -8.14 4.33
C ALA A 290 3.43 -9.14 3.25
N ALA A 291 3.81 -8.90 1.99
CA ALA A 291 3.48 -9.71 0.82
C ALA A 291 1.99 -10.16 0.79
N PRO A 292 1.02 -9.25 0.99
CA PRO A 292 -0.38 -9.62 1.20
C PRO A 292 -0.95 -10.32 -0.02
N THR A 293 -1.83 -11.30 0.21
CA THR A 293 -2.65 -11.92 -0.84
C THR A 293 -3.98 -11.19 -1.01
N ALA A 294 -4.41 -10.45 0.00
CA ALA A 294 -5.59 -9.60 -0.02
C ALA A 294 -5.36 -8.30 0.76
N VAL A 295 -5.97 -7.21 0.31
CA VAL A 295 -5.91 -5.91 0.98
C VAL A 295 -7.31 -5.36 1.20
N LEU A 296 -7.53 -4.76 2.38
CA LEU A 296 -8.68 -3.93 2.67
C LEU A 296 -8.20 -2.48 2.84
N ALA A 297 -8.70 -1.57 2.03
CA ALA A 297 -8.31 -0.16 2.07
C ALA A 297 -9.47 0.71 2.54
N TYR A 298 -9.23 1.51 3.57
CA TYR A 298 -10.21 2.39 4.21
C TYR A 298 -10.00 3.83 3.75
N GLY A 299 -10.93 4.33 2.93
CA GLY A 299 -10.95 5.67 2.36
C GLY A 299 -11.18 5.70 0.86
N GLU A 300 -11.72 6.82 0.36
CA GLU A 300 -12.06 6.98 -1.07
C GLU A 300 -10.84 7.24 -1.97
N THR A 301 -9.73 7.70 -1.40
CA THR A 301 -8.52 8.04 -2.16
C THR A 301 -7.84 6.83 -2.80
N PHE A 302 -8.13 5.62 -2.32
CA PHE A 302 -7.64 4.38 -2.93
C PHE A 302 -8.23 4.09 -4.32
N GLY A 303 -9.36 4.70 -4.66
CA GLY A 303 -10.04 4.53 -5.94
C GLY A 303 -10.79 3.21 -6.07
N THR A 304 -10.75 2.58 -7.26
CA THR A 304 -11.44 1.30 -7.47
C THR A 304 -10.64 0.11 -6.96
N PRO A 305 -11.29 -1.02 -6.62
CA PRO A 305 -10.59 -2.24 -6.21
C PRO A 305 -9.56 -2.73 -7.22
N GLU A 306 -9.85 -2.63 -8.52
CA GLU A 306 -8.95 -3.05 -9.60
C GLU A 306 -7.69 -2.18 -9.63
N ARG A 307 -7.86 -0.86 -9.48
CA ARG A 307 -6.74 0.09 -9.42
C ARG A 307 -5.88 -0.16 -8.18
N LEU A 308 -6.50 -0.36 -7.04
CA LEU A 308 -5.80 -0.72 -5.80
C LEU A 308 -5.03 -2.04 -5.95
N ALA A 309 -5.65 -3.07 -6.52
CA ALA A 309 -4.99 -4.36 -6.75
C ALA A 309 -3.73 -4.22 -7.62
N SER A 310 -3.81 -3.44 -8.70
CA SER A 310 -2.66 -3.15 -9.58
C SER A 310 -1.54 -2.43 -8.83
N ARG A 311 -1.86 -1.39 -8.06
CA ARG A 311 -0.90 -0.61 -7.27
C ARG A 311 -0.23 -1.44 -6.18
N VAL A 312 -0.99 -2.27 -5.47
CA VAL A 312 -0.46 -3.20 -4.47
C VAL A 312 0.43 -4.25 -5.11
N ALA A 313 0.06 -4.79 -6.27
CA ALA A 313 0.90 -5.73 -6.99
C ALA A 313 2.27 -5.12 -7.34
N THR A 314 2.30 -3.85 -7.76
CA THR A 314 3.54 -3.11 -8.00
C THR A 314 4.31 -2.87 -6.68
N ALA A 315 3.64 -2.39 -5.62
CA ALA A 315 4.26 -2.13 -4.32
C ALA A 315 4.91 -3.38 -3.71
N ARG A 316 4.28 -4.55 -3.88
CA ARG A 316 4.81 -5.85 -3.42
C ARG A 316 6.16 -6.22 -4.02
N THR A 317 6.55 -5.64 -5.16
CA THR A 317 7.88 -5.91 -5.75
C THR A 317 9.02 -5.34 -4.90
N GLY A 318 8.74 -4.31 -4.08
CA GLY A 318 9.74 -3.61 -3.28
C GLY A 318 10.78 -2.85 -4.12
N VAL A 319 10.64 -2.84 -5.46
CA VAL A 319 11.56 -2.13 -6.35
C VAL A 319 11.22 -0.65 -6.35
N GLU A 320 12.20 0.19 -6.02
CA GLU A 320 12.00 1.63 -5.91
C GLU A 320 12.66 2.40 -7.05
N LEU A 321 12.16 3.60 -7.30
CA LEU A 321 12.79 4.59 -8.17
C LEU A 321 13.92 5.33 -7.44
N PRO A 322 14.86 5.93 -8.17
CA PRO A 322 15.73 6.97 -7.61
C PRO A 322 14.92 8.02 -6.82
N GLY A 323 15.41 8.34 -5.62
CA GLY A 323 14.69 9.23 -4.71
C GLY A 323 13.60 8.56 -3.86
N GLY A 324 13.44 7.22 -3.93
CA GLY A 324 12.52 6.43 -3.11
C GLY A 324 11.11 6.27 -3.70
N GLY A 325 10.33 5.32 -3.15
CA GLY A 325 8.99 5.01 -3.62
C GLY A 325 8.94 4.56 -5.10
N GLN A 326 7.74 4.41 -5.64
CA GLN A 326 7.53 3.89 -7.00
C GLN A 326 6.83 4.88 -7.94
N LEU A 327 6.49 6.08 -7.46
CA LEU A 327 5.93 7.16 -8.26
C LEU A 327 7.03 8.11 -8.73
N VAL A 328 6.95 8.54 -9.99
CA VAL A 328 7.86 9.55 -10.56
C VAL A 328 7.64 10.90 -9.89
N PHE A 329 6.40 11.33 -9.79
CA PHE A 329 6.01 12.56 -9.12
C PHE A 329 4.97 12.24 -8.02
N PRO A 330 5.43 11.78 -6.83
CA PRO A 330 4.51 11.51 -5.73
C PRO A 330 3.87 12.81 -5.24
N SER A 331 2.55 12.76 -5.01
CA SER A 331 1.78 13.83 -4.39
C SER A 331 1.14 13.30 -3.12
N VAL A 332 1.85 13.45 -2.01
CA VAL A 332 1.41 13.00 -0.69
C VAL A 332 1.24 14.24 0.20
N PRO A 333 0.08 14.41 0.87
CA PRO A 333 -0.13 15.56 1.76
C PRO A 333 1.02 15.70 2.77
N GLU A 334 1.51 16.91 2.93
CA GLU A 334 2.55 17.28 3.91
C GLU A 334 3.90 16.53 3.76
N GLN A 335 4.12 15.84 2.64
CA GLN A 335 5.39 15.15 2.36
C GLN A 335 6.07 15.74 1.11
N PRO A 336 7.42 15.67 1.05
CA PRO A 336 8.17 16.08 -0.13
C PRO A 336 7.77 15.30 -1.39
N GLY A 337 7.66 16.01 -2.50
CA GLY A 337 7.57 15.42 -3.85
C GLY A 337 8.95 15.05 -4.40
N LYS A 338 9.04 14.94 -5.74
CA LYS A 338 10.30 14.73 -6.46
C LYS A 338 10.44 15.74 -7.59
N LYS A 339 11.68 16.17 -7.80
CA LYS A 339 12.13 17.00 -8.93
C LYS A 339 13.31 16.33 -9.60
N TYR A 340 13.45 16.52 -10.91
CA TYR A 340 14.52 15.90 -11.68
C TYR A 340 15.38 16.97 -12.35
N VAL A 341 16.72 16.75 -12.33
CA VAL A 341 17.68 17.60 -13.05
C VAL A 341 18.53 16.71 -13.93
N ALA A 342 18.44 16.89 -15.25
CA ALA A 342 19.03 16.00 -16.23
C ALA A 342 20.06 16.70 -17.11
N LEU A 343 21.09 15.95 -17.51
CA LEU A 343 21.97 16.29 -18.63
C LEU A 343 21.40 15.68 -19.90
N TYR A 344 21.32 16.46 -20.98
CA TYR A 344 20.79 16.03 -22.28
C TYR A 344 21.89 15.75 -23.29
N GLY A 345 21.66 14.82 -24.22
CA GLY A 345 22.55 14.55 -25.36
C GLY A 345 22.72 13.06 -25.67
N THR A 346 23.83 12.68 -26.30
CA THR A 346 24.14 11.28 -26.55
C THR A 346 25.63 11.01 -26.31
N PRO A 347 26.00 9.88 -25.67
CA PRO A 347 27.39 9.55 -25.42
C PRO A 347 28.24 9.55 -26.69
N GLY A 348 29.42 10.18 -26.64
CA GLY A 348 30.39 10.18 -27.72
C GLY A 348 30.14 11.20 -28.85
N SER A 349 29.19 12.13 -28.68
CA SER A 349 28.93 13.22 -29.62
C SER A 349 28.63 14.53 -28.90
N SER A 350 29.62 15.37 -28.67
CA SER A 350 29.47 16.70 -28.05
C SER A 350 28.64 17.68 -28.90
N ALA A 351 28.46 17.39 -30.17
CA ALA A 351 27.61 18.20 -31.06
C ALA A 351 26.09 18.00 -30.83
N LEU A 352 25.70 17.01 -29.99
CA LEU A 352 24.33 16.66 -29.71
C LEU A 352 23.94 16.90 -28.25
N GLY A 353 24.78 17.61 -27.51
CA GLY A 353 24.53 17.98 -26.12
C GLY A 353 25.60 17.46 -25.16
N VAL A 354 25.49 17.89 -23.91
CA VAL A 354 26.54 17.78 -22.88
C VAL A 354 26.87 16.33 -22.47
N LEU A 355 26.01 15.36 -22.75
CA LEU A 355 26.32 13.94 -22.50
C LEU A 355 27.45 13.41 -23.39
N GLY A 356 27.70 14.05 -24.52
CA GLY A 356 28.77 13.66 -25.44
C GLY A 356 30.15 14.25 -25.15
N GLU A 357 30.27 15.14 -24.16
CA GLU A 357 31.48 15.89 -23.84
C GLU A 357 32.47 15.11 -22.95
N GLN A 358 32.01 14.10 -22.23
CA GLN A 358 32.81 13.32 -21.28
C GLN A 358 32.47 11.83 -21.30
N ASP A 359 33.28 11.04 -20.61
CA ASP A 359 33.04 9.60 -20.43
C ASP A 359 31.91 9.31 -19.43
N VAL A 360 31.47 8.05 -19.36
CA VAL A 360 30.37 7.63 -18.51
C VAL A 360 30.59 7.96 -17.02
N PRO A 361 31.73 7.64 -16.38
CA PRO A 361 31.97 8.00 -14.98
C PRO A 361 31.88 9.53 -14.73
N SER A 362 32.44 10.32 -15.61
CA SER A 362 32.41 11.80 -15.52
C SER A 362 31.00 12.34 -15.73
N THR A 363 30.19 11.71 -16.58
CA THR A 363 28.78 12.07 -16.79
C THR A 363 27.96 11.87 -15.50
N ILE A 364 28.14 10.74 -14.79
CA ILE A 364 27.47 10.47 -13.52
C ILE A 364 27.80 11.55 -12.47
N VAL A 365 29.06 11.91 -12.36
CA VAL A 365 29.50 12.97 -11.43
C VAL A 365 28.92 14.33 -11.84
N ARG A 366 28.93 14.66 -13.14
CA ARG A 366 28.39 15.94 -13.64
C ARG A 366 26.88 16.05 -13.44
N ALA A 367 26.12 14.98 -13.64
CA ALA A 367 24.69 14.98 -13.36
C ALA A 367 24.39 15.28 -11.87
N GLU A 368 25.15 14.68 -10.96
CA GLU A 368 25.06 14.98 -9.52
C GLU A 368 25.41 16.45 -9.23
N GLN A 369 26.45 16.98 -9.84
CA GLN A 369 26.86 18.39 -9.67
C GLN A 369 25.81 19.38 -10.17
N HIS A 370 25.04 19.03 -11.22
CA HIS A 370 23.96 19.88 -11.73
C HIS A 370 22.71 19.82 -10.85
N ALA A 371 22.42 18.67 -10.23
CA ALA A 371 21.31 18.52 -9.31
C ALA A 371 21.56 19.18 -7.93
N ALA A 372 22.80 19.18 -7.46
CA ALA A 372 23.16 19.64 -6.12
C ALA A 372 22.67 21.05 -5.78
N PRO A 373 22.83 22.10 -6.63
CA PRO A 373 22.38 23.46 -6.32
C PRO A 373 20.86 23.61 -6.16
N TYR A 374 20.08 22.68 -6.68
CA TYR A 374 18.62 22.72 -6.57
C TYR A 374 18.10 22.23 -5.22
N ARG A 375 18.88 21.42 -4.49
CA ARG A 375 18.47 20.84 -3.21
C ARG A 375 18.18 21.87 -2.13
N ASP A 376 18.90 22.97 -2.13
CA ASP A 376 18.69 24.08 -1.17
C ASP A 376 17.50 24.98 -1.56
N LEU A 377 16.91 24.78 -2.74
CA LEU A 377 15.84 25.61 -3.29
C LEU A 377 14.45 25.02 -3.12
N THR A 378 14.35 23.77 -2.65
CA THR A 378 13.08 23.05 -2.47
C THR A 378 13.15 22.06 -1.32
N THR A 379 12.01 21.71 -0.76
CA THR A 379 11.87 20.59 0.19
C THR A 379 11.71 19.24 -0.53
N ASP A 380 11.43 19.26 -1.85
CA ASP A 380 11.29 18.05 -2.65
C ASP A 380 12.64 17.32 -2.82
N THR A 381 12.58 16.00 -3.01
CA THR A 381 13.77 15.21 -3.34
C THR A 381 14.22 15.54 -4.75
N VAL A 382 15.42 16.13 -4.89
CA VAL A 382 16.02 16.40 -6.22
C VAL A 382 16.82 15.19 -6.67
N VAL A 383 16.37 14.58 -7.76
CA VAL A 383 16.94 13.37 -8.37
C VAL A 383 17.81 13.78 -9.57
N PRO A 384 19.11 13.47 -9.57
CA PRO A 384 19.95 13.62 -10.75
C PRO A 384 19.48 12.68 -11.87
N ALA A 385 19.60 13.11 -13.11
CA ALA A 385 19.14 12.32 -14.25
C ALA A 385 20.03 12.53 -15.49
N VAL A 386 19.84 11.66 -16.48
CA VAL A 386 20.38 11.80 -17.81
C VAL A 386 19.27 11.55 -18.85
N GLU A 387 19.18 12.39 -19.86
CA GLU A 387 18.26 12.22 -20.98
C GLU A 387 19.08 11.94 -22.24
N ILE A 388 18.97 10.71 -22.75
CA ILE A 388 19.84 10.16 -23.77
C ILE A 388 19.11 10.11 -25.10
N ILE A 389 19.61 10.82 -26.10
CA ILE A 389 19.11 10.69 -27.48
C ILE A 389 19.44 9.26 -27.98
N ALA A 390 18.44 8.39 -27.96
CA ALA A 390 18.57 6.99 -28.34
C ALA A 390 18.38 6.80 -29.86
N THR A 391 17.56 7.63 -30.50
CA THR A 391 17.44 7.70 -31.95
C THR A 391 17.69 9.14 -32.42
N ILE A 392 18.60 9.30 -33.35
CA ILE A 392 19.13 10.62 -33.78
C ILE A 392 18.57 10.98 -35.13
N ALA A 393 17.97 12.15 -35.26
CA ALA A 393 17.54 12.71 -36.55
C ALA A 393 18.71 12.76 -37.55
N SER A 394 18.53 12.16 -38.74
CA SER A 394 19.56 12.02 -39.75
C SER A 394 19.23 12.85 -41.01
N SER A 395 20.21 13.55 -41.56
CA SER A 395 20.06 14.26 -42.83
C SER A 395 19.83 13.32 -44.04
N GLY A 396 20.25 12.05 -43.92
CA GLY A 396 20.06 11.00 -44.90
C GLY A 396 18.93 10.05 -44.57
N ALA A 397 18.43 9.34 -45.57
CA ALA A 397 17.30 8.43 -45.44
C ALA A 397 17.60 7.22 -44.52
N GLU A 398 18.84 6.95 -44.17
CA GLU A 398 19.31 5.70 -43.52
C GLU A 398 18.92 4.45 -44.36
N ALA A 399 19.36 3.28 -43.96
CA ALA A 399 19.11 2.06 -44.74
C ALA A 399 17.63 1.64 -44.79
N ASP A 400 16.85 2.06 -43.79
CA ASP A 400 15.41 1.78 -43.66
C ASP A 400 14.50 2.91 -44.16
N GLY A 401 15.06 3.97 -44.71
CA GLY A 401 14.30 5.12 -45.20
C GLY A 401 13.72 6.01 -44.10
N SER A 402 14.05 5.81 -42.85
CA SER A 402 13.42 6.48 -41.70
C SER A 402 13.91 7.90 -41.44
N TYR A 403 15.07 8.31 -41.93
CA TYR A 403 15.73 9.56 -41.53
C TYR A 403 15.99 9.67 -40.03
N SER A 404 16.21 8.51 -39.40
CA SER A 404 16.50 8.41 -37.98
C SER A 404 17.54 7.31 -37.75
N ARG A 405 18.69 7.65 -37.16
CA ARG A 405 19.75 6.72 -36.82
C ARG A 405 19.53 6.15 -35.44
N LYS A 406 19.23 4.87 -35.38
CA LYS A 406 19.04 4.14 -34.11
C LYS A 406 20.40 3.81 -33.51
N ARG A 407 20.63 4.22 -32.26
CA ARG A 407 21.79 3.79 -31.50
C ARG A 407 21.58 2.34 -31.06
N PRO A 408 22.59 1.45 -31.22
CA PRO A 408 22.51 0.12 -30.62
C PRO A 408 22.29 0.18 -29.11
N VAL A 409 21.50 -0.74 -28.59
CA VAL A 409 21.24 -0.82 -27.13
C VAL A 409 22.55 -0.96 -26.34
N GLU A 410 23.51 -1.70 -26.88
CA GLU A 410 24.82 -1.96 -26.26
C GLU A 410 25.66 -0.68 -26.11
N ASP A 411 25.46 0.33 -26.98
CA ASP A 411 26.14 1.62 -26.86
C ASP A 411 25.57 2.50 -25.75
N LEU A 412 24.28 2.35 -25.45
CA LEU A 412 23.56 3.13 -24.44
C LEU A 412 23.62 2.47 -23.05
N ARG A 413 23.63 1.13 -23.01
CA ARG A 413 23.59 0.33 -21.79
C ARG A 413 24.61 0.75 -20.72
N PRO A 414 25.90 1.03 -21.06
CA PRO A 414 26.88 1.40 -20.02
C PRO A 414 26.49 2.66 -19.23
N LEU A 415 25.93 3.69 -19.90
CA LEU A 415 25.48 4.89 -19.22
C LEU A 415 24.19 4.63 -18.44
N VAL A 416 23.23 3.89 -19.01
CA VAL A 416 21.96 3.54 -18.38
C VAL A 416 22.20 2.76 -17.08
N GLU A 417 23.06 1.75 -17.11
CA GLU A 417 23.38 0.93 -15.92
C GLU A 417 24.18 1.72 -14.88
N ALA A 418 25.13 2.54 -15.30
CA ALA A 418 25.91 3.39 -14.39
C ALA A 418 25.03 4.43 -13.69
N ALA A 419 24.09 5.05 -14.40
CA ALA A 419 23.13 5.99 -13.84
C ALA A 419 22.23 5.29 -12.80
N GLY A 420 21.66 4.14 -13.13
CA GLY A 420 20.86 3.36 -12.20
C GLY A 420 21.62 2.95 -10.94
N ALA A 421 22.87 2.48 -11.09
CA ALA A 421 23.74 2.13 -9.97
C ALA A 421 24.09 3.33 -9.07
N ALA A 422 24.10 4.54 -9.64
CA ALA A 422 24.32 5.79 -8.92
C ALA A 422 23.03 6.42 -8.34
N GLY A 423 21.88 5.76 -8.47
CA GLY A 423 20.60 6.32 -8.03
C GLY A 423 20.11 7.49 -8.88
N GLN A 424 20.49 7.53 -10.16
CA GLN A 424 20.06 8.54 -11.12
C GLN A 424 18.96 7.98 -12.03
N TYR A 425 18.07 8.86 -12.49
CA TYR A 425 17.02 8.50 -13.44
C TYR A 425 17.51 8.65 -14.88
N VAL A 426 16.98 7.83 -15.78
CA VAL A 426 17.32 7.88 -17.21
C VAL A 426 16.06 8.12 -18.01
N VAL A 427 16.16 8.96 -19.03
CA VAL A 427 15.12 9.12 -20.06
C VAL A 427 15.74 8.79 -21.41
N LEU A 428 15.09 7.92 -22.19
CA LEU A 428 15.50 7.64 -23.57
C LEU A 428 14.69 8.50 -24.52
N ASP A 429 15.37 9.43 -25.22
CA ASP A 429 14.73 10.34 -26.16
C ASP A 429 14.74 9.78 -27.58
N LEU A 430 13.59 9.89 -28.26
CA LEU A 430 13.37 9.41 -29.61
C LEU A 430 13.17 10.58 -30.59
N GLN A 431 14.08 10.67 -31.59
CA GLN A 431 13.96 11.54 -32.75
C GLN A 431 13.60 10.68 -33.98
N PRO A 432 12.31 10.43 -34.25
CA PRO A 432 11.87 9.25 -34.99
C PRO A 432 12.00 9.37 -36.52
N GLY A 433 12.17 10.59 -37.06
CA GLY A 433 12.12 10.81 -38.48
C GLY A 433 10.76 10.39 -39.05
N ARG A 434 10.75 9.55 -40.10
CA ARG A 434 9.52 9.05 -40.74
C ARG A 434 8.91 7.80 -40.07
N GLN A 435 9.58 7.23 -39.08
CA GLN A 435 9.09 6.07 -38.35
C GLN A 435 8.18 6.53 -37.20
N ASP A 436 7.20 5.71 -36.80
CA ASP A 436 6.38 6.00 -35.62
C ASP A 436 7.13 5.75 -34.31
N PHE A 437 6.67 6.42 -33.23
CA PHE A 437 7.30 6.35 -31.93
C PHE A 437 7.21 4.97 -31.28
N VAL A 438 6.09 4.24 -31.44
CA VAL A 438 5.93 2.90 -30.87
C VAL A 438 6.96 1.93 -31.43
N THR A 439 7.14 1.95 -32.76
CA THR A 439 8.12 1.10 -33.45
C THR A 439 9.54 1.38 -32.96
N GLN A 440 9.89 2.65 -32.74
CA GLN A 440 11.23 2.98 -32.19
C GLN A 440 11.36 2.64 -30.70
N ALA A 441 10.34 2.92 -29.89
CA ALA A 441 10.36 2.58 -28.46
C ALA A 441 10.56 1.06 -28.23
N GLN A 442 9.95 0.23 -29.09
CA GLN A 442 10.10 -1.23 -29.03
C GLN A 442 11.55 -1.71 -29.20
N LEU A 443 12.38 -0.97 -29.94
CA LEU A 443 13.80 -1.30 -30.08
C LEU A 443 14.56 -1.23 -28.75
N TYR A 444 14.08 -0.41 -27.82
CA TYR A 444 14.68 -0.17 -26.51
C TYR A 444 13.90 -0.79 -25.37
N ALA A 445 12.97 -1.72 -25.65
CA ALA A 445 12.12 -2.36 -24.65
C ALA A 445 12.91 -2.99 -23.49
N GLU A 446 14.11 -3.54 -23.75
CA GLU A 446 14.96 -4.13 -22.69
C GLU A 446 15.57 -3.07 -21.76
N LEU A 447 15.89 -1.86 -22.23
CA LEU A 447 16.31 -0.75 -21.38
C LEU A 447 15.11 -0.13 -20.64
N LEU A 448 13.98 0.02 -21.31
CA LEU A 448 12.73 0.49 -20.71
C LEU A 448 12.16 -0.48 -19.67
N ALA A 449 12.58 -1.75 -19.68
CA ALA A 449 12.27 -2.72 -18.63
C ALA A 449 13.08 -2.51 -17.33
N LEU A 450 14.07 -1.63 -17.32
CA LEU A 450 14.77 -1.24 -16.09
C LEU A 450 13.91 -0.23 -15.31
N PRO A 451 13.83 -0.33 -13.98
CA PRO A 451 12.91 0.50 -13.18
C PRO A 451 13.15 2.00 -13.33
N HIS A 452 14.40 2.43 -13.42
CA HIS A 452 14.84 3.82 -13.46
C HIS A 452 14.88 4.43 -14.87
N VAL A 453 14.29 3.78 -15.89
CA VAL A 453 14.33 4.25 -17.29
C VAL A 453 12.94 4.65 -17.75
N GLY A 454 12.79 5.91 -18.15
CA GLY A 454 11.63 6.50 -18.81
C GLY A 454 11.86 6.73 -20.29
N LEU A 455 10.88 7.36 -20.95
CA LEU A 455 10.86 7.59 -22.39
C LEU A 455 10.58 9.07 -22.68
N ALA A 456 11.22 9.63 -23.69
CA ALA A 456 10.87 10.92 -24.27
C ALA A 456 10.51 10.78 -25.75
N LEU A 457 9.54 11.57 -26.16
CA LEU A 457 9.14 11.73 -27.55
C LEU A 457 9.50 13.14 -28.00
N ASP A 458 10.26 13.25 -29.09
CA ASP A 458 10.65 14.52 -29.66
C ASP A 458 9.97 14.75 -31.00
N PRO A 459 8.74 15.33 -31.01
CA PRO A 459 7.93 15.50 -32.21
C PRO A 459 8.49 16.49 -33.21
N GLU A 460 9.44 17.36 -32.87
CA GLU A 460 10.07 18.26 -33.84
C GLU A 460 10.77 17.50 -34.96
N TRP A 461 11.20 16.25 -34.66
CA TRP A 461 11.86 15.37 -35.62
C TRP A 461 10.90 14.33 -36.23
N ARG A 462 9.60 14.36 -35.94
CA ARG A 462 8.60 13.48 -36.57
C ARG A 462 8.19 13.98 -37.94
N LEU A 463 8.53 13.22 -38.96
CA LEU A 463 8.35 13.59 -40.39
C LEU A 463 7.20 12.82 -41.03
N ALA A 464 6.43 13.50 -41.88
CA ALA A 464 5.56 12.85 -42.84
C ALA A 464 6.39 12.16 -43.97
N PRO A 465 5.81 11.23 -44.74
CA PRO A 465 6.55 10.44 -45.74
C PRO A 465 7.30 11.24 -46.81
N ASP A 466 6.83 12.47 -47.12
CA ASP A 466 7.41 13.38 -48.13
C ASP A 466 8.31 14.46 -47.53
N GLN A 467 8.45 14.52 -46.18
CA GLN A 467 9.25 15.52 -45.48
C GLN A 467 10.69 15.06 -45.26
N VAL A 468 11.59 16.04 -45.07
CA VAL A 468 12.98 15.83 -44.63
C VAL A 468 13.33 16.84 -43.55
N HIS A 469 14.31 16.51 -42.68
CA HIS A 469 14.72 17.40 -41.59
C HIS A 469 15.19 18.78 -42.08
N LEU A 470 15.09 19.77 -41.18
CA LEU A 470 15.51 21.17 -41.37
C LEU A 470 14.74 21.94 -42.47
N ARG A 471 13.68 21.37 -43.05
CA ARG A 471 12.77 22.06 -43.98
C ARG A 471 11.52 22.58 -43.28
N GLN A 472 11.11 21.92 -42.22
CA GLN A 472 9.99 22.26 -41.36
C GLN A 472 10.25 21.71 -39.93
N ILE A 473 9.53 22.22 -38.97
CA ILE A 473 9.39 21.58 -37.64
C ILE A 473 8.44 20.39 -37.83
N GLY A 474 8.83 19.22 -37.30
CA GLY A 474 8.02 18.03 -37.34
C GLY A 474 6.76 18.14 -36.49
N SER A 475 5.88 17.13 -36.62
CA SER A 475 4.66 17.05 -35.84
C SER A 475 4.12 15.63 -35.77
N VAL A 476 3.40 15.34 -34.70
CA VAL A 476 2.76 14.04 -34.44
C VAL A 476 1.28 14.26 -34.12
N GLY A 477 0.41 13.33 -34.52
CA GLY A 477 -0.98 13.28 -34.06
C GLY A 477 -1.08 12.68 -32.68
N ILE A 478 -2.07 13.13 -31.91
CA ILE A 478 -2.27 12.63 -30.53
C ILE A 478 -2.49 11.12 -30.46
N ASP A 479 -3.09 10.52 -31.47
CA ASP A 479 -3.35 9.08 -31.47
C ASP A 479 -2.04 8.25 -31.45
N GLU A 480 -0.96 8.73 -32.11
CA GLU A 480 0.37 8.09 -32.03
C GLU A 480 1.02 8.27 -30.66
N VAL A 481 0.86 9.45 -30.05
CA VAL A 481 1.33 9.71 -28.67
C VAL A 481 0.62 8.79 -27.67
N ASN A 482 -0.71 8.73 -27.75
CA ASN A 482 -1.52 7.87 -26.88
C ASN A 482 -1.22 6.37 -27.09
N ALA A 483 -0.98 5.94 -28.34
CA ALA A 483 -0.56 4.57 -28.61
C ALA A 483 0.81 4.25 -27.97
N THR A 484 1.73 5.21 -27.98
CA THR A 484 3.05 5.05 -27.33
C THR A 484 2.92 5.01 -25.81
N ALA A 485 2.09 5.87 -25.24
CA ALA A 485 1.78 5.87 -23.80
C ALA A 485 1.14 4.53 -23.37
N ALA A 486 0.16 4.05 -24.13
CA ALA A 486 -0.51 2.77 -23.86
C ALA A 486 0.46 1.57 -23.93
N TRP A 487 1.35 1.56 -24.94
CA TRP A 487 2.39 0.52 -25.05
C TRP A 487 3.36 0.55 -23.87
N LEU A 488 3.82 1.74 -23.48
CA LEU A 488 4.74 1.89 -22.33
C LEU A 488 4.05 1.50 -21.02
N ALA A 489 2.78 1.86 -20.84
CA ALA A 489 1.97 1.45 -19.69
C ALA A 489 1.81 -0.08 -19.63
N GLN A 490 1.53 -0.71 -20.77
CA GLN A 490 1.44 -2.17 -20.86
C GLN A 490 2.77 -2.84 -20.49
N LEU A 491 3.90 -2.40 -21.03
CA LEU A 491 5.23 -2.91 -20.68
C LEU A 491 5.50 -2.77 -19.17
N THR A 492 5.18 -1.62 -18.60
CA THR A 492 5.35 -1.33 -17.17
C THR A 492 4.55 -2.28 -16.30
N ARG A 493 3.29 -2.49 -16.64
CA ARG A 493 2.37 -3.39 -15.92
C ARG A 493 2.79 -4.86 -16.04
N GLU A 494 3.10 -5.33 -17.25
CA GLU A 494 3.49 -6.73 -17.51
C GLU A 494 4.78 -7.12 -16.81
N ARG A 495 5.68 -6.15 -16.58
CA ARG A 495 6.96 -6.36 -15.90
C ARG A 495 6.92 -6.03 -14.42
N GLY A 496 5.78 -5.59 -13.88
CA GLY A 496 5.64 -5.18 -12.48
C GLY A 496 6.58 -4.03 -12.08
N LEU A 497 6.77 -3.06 -12.97
CA LEU A 497 7.74 -1.97 -12.79
C LEU A 497 7.11 -0.80 -12.03
N PRO A 498 7.92 0.01 -11.34
CA PRO A 498 7.53 1.34 -10.90
C PRO A 498 7.03 2.21 -12.05
N GLN A 499 6.32 3.29 -11.71
CA GLN A 499 5.83 4.27 -12.68
C GLN A 499 6.94 4.78 -13.61
N LYS A 500 6.63 4.98 -14.90
CA LYS A 500 7.56 5.50 -15.90
C LYS A 500 7.27 6.96 -16.21
N MET A 501 8.31 7.79 -16.31
CA MET A 501 8.19 9.12 -16.88
C MET A 501 8.04 8.99 -18.39
N LEU A 502 7.00 9.65 -18.96
CA LEU A 502 6.86 9.87 -20.39
C LEU A 502 6.92 11.37 -20.67
N VAL A 503 8.03 11.79 -21.26
CA VAL A 503 8.30 13.18 -21.61
C VAL A 503 7.82 13.46 -23.02
N LEU A 504 7.14 14.59 -23.23
CA LEU A 504 6.72 15.10 -24.52
C LEU A 504 7.44 16.42 -24.76
N HIS A 505 8.47 16.44 -25.64
CA HIS A 505 9.16 17.66 -26.03
C HIS A 505 8.24 18.57 -26.83
N GLN A 506 8.16 19.82 -26.46
CA GLN A 506 7.28 20.75 -27.12
C GLN A 506 7.74 22.22 -26.96
N PHE A 507 7.96 22.93 -28.06
CA PHE A 507 8.11 24.39 -28.06
C PHE A 507 7.05 25.08 -28.92
N SER A 508 6.18 24.34 -29.58
CA SER A 508 5.07 24.85 -30.36
C SER A 508 3.84 23.95 -30.24
N LEU A 509 2.64 24.55 -30.12
CA LEU A 509 1.38 23.79 -30.09
C LEU A 509 1.18 22.89 -31.32
N ARG A 510 1.78 23.24 -32.46
CA ARG A 510 1.67 22.45 -33.68
C ARG A 510 2.45 21.14 -33.68
N MET A 511 3.37 20.97 -32.75
CA MET A 511 4.19 19.74 -32.65
C MET A 511 3.37 18.52 -32.22
N ILE A 512 2.31 18.71 -31.45
CA ILE A 512 1.37 17.65 -31.07
C ILE A 512 -0.04 18.11 -31.41
N GLY A 513 -0.60 17.52 -32.46
CA GLY A 513 -1.96 17.83 -32.90
C GLY A 513 -3.01 17.24 -31.95
N GLU A 514 -4.10 17.99 -31.70
CA GLU A 514 -5.20 17.56 -30.81
C GLU A 514 -4.74 17.16 -29.39
N ARG A 515 -3.75 17.88 -28.84
CA ARG A 515 -3.11 17.61 -27.55
C ARG A 515 -4.10 17.54 -26.38
N GLU A 516 -5.23 18.20 -26.46
CA GLU A 516 -6.32 18.15 -25.46
C GLU A 516 -6.92 16.75 -25.32
N ARG A 517 -6.69 15.85 -26.28
CA ARG A 517 -7.10 14.44 -26.26
C ARG A 517 -6.02 13.50 -25.68
N LEU A 518 -4.97 14.05 -25.07
CA LEU A 518 -3.93 13.23 -24.43
C LEU A 518 -4.56 12.33 -23.36
N ASP A 519 -4.30 11.03 -23.46
CA ASP A 519 -4.79 10.05 -22.49
C ASP A 519 -3.94 10.08 -21.21
N THR A 520 -4.50 10.62 -20.14
CA THR A 520 -3.88 10.71 -18.81
C THR A 520 -4.34 9.61 -17.85
N SER A 521 -5.05 8.59 -18.34
CA SER A 521 -5.67 7.56 -17.50
C SER A 521 -4.71 6.43 -17.05
N HIS A 522 -3.55 6.32 -17.69
CA HIS A 522 -2.58 5.26 -17.41
C HIS A 522 -1.86 5.48 -16.09
N ASP A 523 -2.20 4.68 -15.09
CA ASP A 523 -1.65 4.76 -13.72
C ASP A 523 -0.14 4.39 -13.65
N GLU A 524 0.36 3.72 -14.67
CA GLU A 524 1.75 3.31 -14.84
C GLU A 524 2.65 4.41 -15.42
N ILE A 525 2.07 5.52 -15.90
CA ILE A 525 2.79 6.58 -16.61
C ILE A 525 2.63 7.92 -15.91
N ALA A 526 3.73 8.61 -15.70
CA ALA A 526 3.76 10.01 -15.31
C ALA A 526 4.05 10.86 -16.57
N LEU A 527 3.04 11.56 -17.05
CA LEU A 527 3.13 12.40 -18.24
C LEU A 527 3.73 13.77 -17.91
N LEU A 528 4.71 14.19 -18.71
CA LEU A 528 5.35 15.50 -18.57
C LEU A 528 5.49 16.16 -19.95
N ILE A 529 5.06 17.41 -20.08
CA ILE A 529 5.40 18.26 -21.24
C ILE A 529 6.66 19.03 -20.91
N HIS A 530 7.71 18.77 -21.70
CA HIS A 530 9.00 19.44 -21.58
C HIS A 530 9.05 20.63 -22.53
N VAL A 531 9.08 21.85 -21.96
CA VAL A 531 9.12 23.09 -22.74
C VAL A 531 10.57 23.39 -23.11
N ASP A 532 10.94 23.07 -24.34
CA ASP A 532 12.31 23.12 -24.84
C ASP A 532 12.58 24.23 -25.88
N GLY A 533 11.79 25.30 -25.81
CA GLY A 533 12.12 26.52 -26.56
C GLY A 533 13.39 27.20 -26.08
N GLN A 534 14.21 27.66 -27.05
CA GLN A 534 15.49 28.33 -26.78
C GLN A 534 15.41 29.85 -27.05
N GLY A 535 16.42 30.61 -26.65
CA GLY A 535 16.63 32.01 -26.96
C GLY A 535 16.48 32.96 -25.78
N SER A 536 15.94 34.18 -26.01
CA SER A 536 15.81 35.16 -24.96
C SER A 536 14.79 34.75 -23.89
N GLN A 537 14.99 35.15 -22.65
CA GLN A 537 14.08 34.79 -21.55
C GLN A 537 12.62 35.22 -21.77
N PRO A 538 12.32 36.41 -22.36
CA PRO A 538 10.94 36.74 -22.70
C PRO A 538 10.32 35.79 -23.74
N ALA A 539 11.09 35.30 -24.73
CA ALA A 539 10.61 34.34 -25.72
C ALA A 539 10.31 32.99 -25.09
N LYS A 540 11.22 32.50 -24.21
CA LYS A 540 11.03 31.26 -23.46
C LYS A 540 9.83 31.34 -22.53
N ALA A 541 9.67 32.43 -21.78
CA ALA A 541 8.51 32.66 -20.93
C ALA A 541 7.20 32.70 -21.71
N GLY A 542 7.21 33.30 -22.91
CA GLY A 542 6.06 33.29 -23.83
C GLY A 542 5.69 31.88 -24.29
N THR A 543 6.67 31.04 -24.64
CA THR A 543 6.49 29.63 -25.00
C THR A 543 5.92 28.84 -23.82
N TRP A 544 6.48 29.02 -22.62
CA TRP A 544 6.00 28.39 -21.38
C TRP A 544 4.52 28.68 -21.11
N GLN A 545 4.13 29.94 -21.23
CA GLN A 545 2.75 30.37 -21.03
C GLN A 545 1.81 29.80 -22.12
N ALA A 546 2.24 29.86 -23.38
CA ALA A 546 1.43 29.40 -24.51
C ALA A 546 1.15 27.90 -24.46
N LEU A 547 2.17 27.10 -24.11
CA LEU A 547 2.01 25.64 -24.03
C LEU A 547 1.17 25.20 -22.83
N ARG A 548 1.20 25.96 -21.76
CA ARG A 548 0.42 25.64 -20.55
C ARG A 548 -1.05 26.03 -20.66
N ALA A 549 -1.38 26.97 -21.52
CA ALA A 549 -2.75 27.41 -21.72
C ALA A 549 -3.61 26.28 -22.31
N GLY A 550 -4.64 25.85 -21.58
CA GLY A 550 -5.55 24.78 -22.00
C GLY A 550 -4.91 23.40 -22.12
N ALA A 551 -3.77 23.19 -21.47
CA ALA A 551 -3.12 21.87 -21.45
C ALA A 551 -3.90 20.87 -20.58
N PRO A 552 -3.82 19.56 -20.87
CA PRO A 552 -4.30 18.51 -19.97
C PRO A 552 -3.52 18.53 -18.64
N PRO A 553 -4.01 17.84 -17.59
CA PRO A 553 -3.32 17.75 -16.30
C PRO A 553 -2.05 16.90 -16.44
N VAL A 554 -0.91 17.55 -16.62
CA VAL A 554 0.42 16.93 -16.78
C VAL A 554 1.46 17.68 -15.94
N HIS A 555 2.62 17.06 -15.74
CA HIS A 555 3.82 17.66 -15.20
C HIS A 555 4.53 18.54 -16.22
N TRP A 556 5.45 19.41 -15.76
CA TRP A 556 6.09 20.38 -16.62
C TRP A 556 7.60 20.36 -16.49
N GLY A 557 8.30 20.38 -17.64
CA GLY A 557 9.76 20.46 -17.72
C GLY A 557 10.23 21.77 -18.38
N TRP A 558 11.42 22.21 -17.97
CA TRP A 558 12.11 23.38 -18.49
C TRP A 558 13.50 23.00 -18.98
N LYS A 559 13.89 23.44 -20.19
CA LYS A 559 15.22 23.20 -20.76
C LYS A 559 16.08 24.45 -20.67
N ASN A 560 17.29 24.30 -20.20
CA ASN A 560 18.34 25.31 -20.22
C ASN A 560 19.36 24.95 -21.31
N PHE A 561 19.62 25.91 -22.22
CA PHE A 561 20.60 25.77 -23.29
C PHE A 561 21.81 26.64 -22.99
N TYR A 562 23.01 26.03 -23.00
CA TYR A 562 24.24 26.75 -22.71
C TYR A 562 24.57 27.80 -23.75
N ASP A 563 24.36 27.47 -25.03
CA ASP A 563 24.79 28.29 -26.17
C ASP A 563 23.68 29.19 -26.70
N GLU A 564 22.41 28.78 -26.63
CA GLU A 564 21.29 29.47 -27.27
C GLU A 564 20.47 30.38 -26.33
N ASP A 565 20.50 30.12 -25.03
CA ASP A 565 19.74 30.93 -24.09
C ASP A 565 20.49 32.22 -23.71
N VAL A 566 19.81 33.36 -23.82
CA VAL A 566 20.41 34.68 -23.60
C VAL A 566 19.60 35.48 -22.56
N PRO A 567 20.06 35.48 -21.30
CA PRO A 567 21.02 34.58 -20.69
C PRO A 567 20.39 33.23 -20.32
N MET A 568 21.20 32.16 -20.19
CA MET A 568 20.74 30.95 -19.54
C MET A 568 20.44 31.26 -18.05
N LEU A 569 19.35 30.69 -17.52
CA LEU A 569 19.00 30.83 -16.10
C LEU A 569 19.91 29.98 -15.23
N ASP A 570 20.35 30.55 -14.10
CA ASP A 570 20.94 29.77 -13.01
C ASP A 570 19.87 28.92 -12.28
N PRO A 571 20.26 27.99 -11.39
CA PRO A 571 19.30 27.14 -10.69
C PRO A 571 18.25 27.92 -9.89
N ALA A 572 18.64 28.98 -9.19
CA ALA A 572 17.73 29.80 -8.39
C ALA A 572 16.71 30.54 -9.28
N GLN A 573 17.16 31.06 -10.42
CA GLN A 573 16.29 31.71 -11.40
C GLN A 573 15.37 30.70 -12.11
N THR A 574 15.85 29.49 -12.40
CA THR A 574 15.05 28.42 -13.02
C THR A 574 13.88 28.04 -12.10
N TYR A 575 14.10 27.98 -10.79
CA TYR A 575 13.02 27.66 -9.82
C TYR A 575 12.10 28.85 -9.49
N GLN A 576 12.36 30.03 -10.06
CA GLN A 576 11.40 31.16 -10.08
C GLN A 576 10.37 31.05 -11.21
N VAL A 577 10.59 30.18 -12.19
CA VAL A 577 9.59 29.86 -13.24
C VAL A 577 8.36 29.24 -12.58
N GLN A 578 7.15 29.71 -12.96
CA GLN A 578 5.91 29.27 -12.31
C GLN A 578 4.96 28.54 -13.29
N PRO A 579 4.43 27.35 -12.89
CA PRO A 579 4.81 26.56 -11.71
C PRO A 579 6.26 26.15 -11.75
N VAL A 580 6.85 25.84 -10.59
CA VAL A 580 8.22 25.33 -10.54
C VAL A 580 8.33 24.06 -11.38
N PRO A 581 9.27 23.98 -12.32
CA PRO A 581 9.42 22.78 -13.16
C PRO A 581 9.65 21.51 -12.35
N ASP A 582 9.06 20.41 -12.80
CA ASP A 582 9.27 19.08 -12.23
C ASP A 582 10.51 18.39 -12.82
N LEU A 583 10.89 18.78 -14.04
CA LEU A 583 12.10 18.36 -14.74
C LEU A 583 12.83 19.59 -15.27
N VAL A 584 14.13 19.68 -15.01
CA VAL A 584 15.03 20.66 -15.64
C VAL A 584 16.09 19.91 -16.41
N THR A 585 16.30 20.23 -17.70
CA THR A 585 17.38 19.64 -18.49
C THR A 585 18.39 20.68 -18.94
N TYR A 586 19.62 20.25 -19.16
CA TYR A 586 20.74 21.05 -19.62
C TYR A 586 21.32 20.48 -20.93
N GLN A 587 21.33 21.28 -21.97
CA GLN A 587 21.88 20.94 -23.29
C GLN A 587 22.96 21.91 -23.73
#